data_7a7a3e8e13db9f7343f48a72768259f1
#
_entry.id   7a7a3e8e13db9f7343f48a72768259f1
#
_cell.length_a   1.000
_cell.length_b   1.000
_cell.length_c   1.000
_cell.angle_alpha   90.00
_cell.angle_beta   90.00
_cell.angle_gamma   90.00
#
_symmetry.space_group_name_H-M   'P 1'
#
loop_
_entity.id
_entity.type
_entity.pdbx_description
1 polymer ?
#
loop_
_entity_poly.entity_id
_entity_poly.type
_entity_poly.pdbx_seq_one_letter_code
_entity_poly.pdbx_strand_id
1 'polypeptide(L)'
;LLHAAKYGCINLHVSLLPKYRGSAPIQWSVLNGNAGTGVTIMQLDEGLDTGDILMVEPVAIDPEETSGELFDRVSAVGAKTLVTALEKIKAGELTPQKQDDAQATMAPPLTKDMARFDFTQDAAHIHNWVRGMNPWPVAWFEQDGKRIKVLECRLAENVQNATPGTVLALKPLT
;
A
#
# COMPACT_ATOMS: atom_id res chain seq x y z
N LEU A 1 -28.75 -4.84 -0.88
CA LEU A 1 -28.14 -3.50 -0.78
C LEU A 1 -27.47 -3.08 -2.10
N LEU A 2 -26.72 -3.94 -2.79
CA LEU A 2 -25.96 -3.61 -4.02
C LEU A 2 -26.83 -3.00 -5.14
N HIS A 3 -28.10 -3.38 -5.22
CA HIS A 3 -29.05 -2.92 -6.23
C HIS A 3 -30.08 -1.89 -5.69
N ALA A 4 -29.86 -1.35 -4.48
CA ALA A 4 -30.83 -0.44 -3.85
C ALA A 4 -30.79 0.97 -4.47
N ALA A 5 -29.64 1.43 -4.98
CA ALA A 5 -29.47 2.74 -5.57
C ALA A 5 -29.59 2.71 -7.10
N LYS A 6 -30.06 3.82 -7.69
CA LYS A 6 -30.24 3.96 -9.14
C LYS A 6 -29.00 3.62 -9.97
N TYR A 7 -27.81 3.98 -9.47
CA TYR A 7 -26.53 3.75 -10.14
C TYR A 7 -25.74 2.61 -9.51
N GLY A 8 -26.35 1.80 -8.63
CA GLY A 8 -25.68 0.77 -7.86
C GLY A 8 -24.84 1.35 -6.73
N CYS A 9 -23.95 0.53 -6.18
CA CYS A 9 -22.99 0.93 -5.16
C CYS A 9 -21.59 1.02 -5.78
N ILE A 10 -20.86 2.06 -5.45
CA ILE A 10 -19.48 2.25 -5.90
C ILE A 10 -18.53 2.27 -4.70
N ASN A 11 -17.29 1.89 -4.92
CA ASN A 11 -16.22 1.97 -3.95
C ASN A 11 -15.02 2.73 -4.53
N LEU A 12 -14.34 3.47 -3.65
CA LEU A 12 -13.03 4.02 -3.92
C LEU A 12 -12.01 3.07 -3.30
N HIS A 13 -11.29 2.34 -4.14
CA HIS A 13 -10.25 1.41 -3.73
C HIS A 13 -8.87 2.01 -4.01
N VAL A 14 -7.98 1.92 -3.02
CA VAL A 14 -6.68 2.63 -3.06
C VAL A 14 -5.56 1.74 -3.60
N SER A 15 -5.81 1.16 -4.78
CA SER A 15 -4.82 0.46 -5.61
C SER A 15 -5.18 0.56 -7.07
N LEU A 16 -4.29 0.07 -7.93
CA LEU A 16 -4.57 -0.18 -9.36
C LEU A 16 -5.15 -1.60 -9.50
N LEU A 17 -6.47 -1.73 -9.34
CA LEU A 17 -7.15 -3.01 -9.51
C LEU A 17 -6.87 -3.61 -10.92
N PRO A 18 -6.74 -4.94 -11.01
CA PRO A 18 -7.08 -5.98 -10.04
C PRO A 18 -5.99 -6.29 -9.00
N LYS A 19 -4.91 -5.53 -8.96
CA LYS A 19 -3.85 -5.73 -7.95
C LYS A 19 -4.28 -5.19 -6.59
N TYR A 20 -3.87 -5.92 -5.53
CA TYR A 20 -4.08 -5.49 -4.14
C TYR A 20 -5.55 -5.38 -3.74
N ARG A 21 -6.39 -6.34 -4.12
CA ARG A 21 -7.73 -6.50 -3.56
C ARG A 21 -7.65 -6.76 -2.06
N GLY A 22 -8.50 -6.15 -1.25
CA GLY A 22 -8.56 -6.36 0.20
C GLY A 22 -8.31 -5.09 1.00
N SER A 23 -7.93 -5.24 2.27
CA SER A 23 -8.05 -4.16 3.27
C SER A 23 -6.82 -3.29 3.47
N ALA A 24 -5.63 -3.69 2.95
CA ALA A 24 -4.38 -2.96 3.19
C ALA A 24 -3.58 -2.65 1.89
N PRO A 25 -4.22 -2.21 0.79
CA PRO A 25 -3.56 -2.03 -0.50
C PRO A 25 -2.42 -1.01 -0.48
N ILE A 26 -2.56 0.07 0.29
CA ILE A 26 -1.52 1.11 0.42
C ILE A 26 -0.26 0.52 1.04
N GLN A 27 -0.41 -0.14 2.19
CA GLN A 27 0.71 -0.74 2.90
C GLN A 27 1.41 -1.79 2.04
N TRP A 28 0.65 -2.69 1.42
CA TRP A 28 1.23 -3.74 0.57
C TRP A 28 1.92 -3.19 -0.68
N SER A 29 1.45 -2.08 -1.23
CA SER A 29 2.16 -1.41 -2.34
C SER A 29 3.54 -0.92 -1.92
N VAL A 30 3.68 -0.37 -0.69
CA VAL A 30 4.94 0.08 -0.12
C VAL A 30 5.83 -1.09 0.29
N LEU A 31 5.27 -2.08 1.00
CA LEU A 31 5.98 -3.29 1.45
C LEU A 31 6.63 -4.04 0.29
N ASN A 32 5.98 -4.09 -0.86
CA ASN A 32 6.48 -4.74 -2.07
C ASN A 32 7.43 -3.86 -2.88
N GLY A 33 7.74 -2.65 -2.42
CA GLY A 33 8.67 -1.75 -3.11
C GLY A 33 8.18 -1.26 -4.47
N ASN A 34 6.88 -1.14 -4.66
CA ASN A 34 6.33 -0.67 -5.92
C ASN A 34 6.70 0.80 -6.15
N ALA A 35 7.00 1.16 -7.38
CA ALA A 35 7.23 2.55 -7.79
C ALA A 35 5.91 3.34 -7.94
N GLY A 36 4.76 2.69 -7.88
CA GLY A 36 3.47 3.34 -8.02
C GLY A 36 2.30 2.49 -7.52
N THR A 37 1.23 3.16 -7.22
CA THR A 37 -0.10 2.66 -6.87
C THR A 37 -1.16 3.50 -7.57
N GLY A 38 -2.35 3.58 -7.04
CA GLY A 38 -3.39 4.46 -7.58
C GLY A 38 -4.69 4.40 -6.80
N VAL A 39 -5.66 5.08 -7.37
CA VAL A 39 -7.06 5.03 -6.94
C VAL A 39 -7.88 4.40 -8.03
N THR A 40 -8.70 3.43 -7.69
CA THR A 40 -9.69 2.83 -8.59
C THR A 40 -11.09 3.12 -8.06
N ILE A 41 -11.92 3.76 -8.86
CA ILE A 41 -13.36 3.83 -8.61
C ILE A 41 -13.96 2.61 -9.31
N MET A 42 -14.65 1.78 -8.53
CA MET A 42 -15.22 0.52 -9.01
C MET A 42 -16.69 0.37 -8.62
N GLN A 43 -17.43 -0.40 -9.41
CA GLN A 43 -18.76 -0.88 -9.04
C GLN A 43 -18.61 -1.95 -7.97
N LEU A 44 -19.45 -1.94 -6.93
CA LEU A 44 -19.47 -3.06 -5.98
C LEU A 44 -20.28 -4.23 -6.56
N ASP A 45 -19.74 -5.42 -6.39
CA ASP A 45 -20.41 -6.70 -6.63
C ASP A 45 -20.39 -7.57 -5.37
N GLU A 46 -20.65 -8.87 -5.49
CA GLU A 46 -20.70 -9.80 -4.36
C GLU A 46 -19.30 -10.28 -3.90
N GLY A 47 -18.28 -10.02 -4.70
CA GLY A 47 -16.90 -10.42 -4.41
C GLY A 47 -16.12 -9.39 -3.62
N LEU A 48 -14.91 -9.76 -3.23
CA LEU A 48 -13.97 -8.86 -2.56
C LEU A 48 -13.20 -8.04 -3.60
N ASP A 49 -13.62 -6.79 -3.79
CA ASP A 49 -13.03 -5.84 -4.73
C ASP A 49 -12.93 -6.37 -6.18
N THR A 50 -13.93 -7.16 -6.61
CA THR A 50 -13.98 -7.82 -7.91
C THR A 50 -14.81 -7.09 -8.95
N GLY A 51 -15.60 -6.11 -8.55
CA GLY A 51 -16.52 -5.39 -9.42
C GLY A 51 -15.83 -4.58 -10.54
N ASP A 52 -16.62 -4.18 -11.51
CA ASP A 52 -16.13 -3.52 -12.71
C ASP A 52 -15.46 -2.17 -12.40
N ILE A 53 -14.33 -1.91 -13.03
CA ILE A 53 -13.59 -0.64 -12.92
C ILE A 53 -14.32 0.44 -13.71
N LEU A 54 -14.58 1.58 -13.05
CA LEU A 54 -15.21 2.74 -13.66
C LEU A 54 -14.20 3.82 -14.03
N MET A 55 -13.20 4.05 -13.15
CA MET A 55 -12.18 5.07 -13.35
C MET A 55 -10.92 4.72 -12.56
N VAL A 56 -9.77 5.06 -13.10
CA VAL A 56 -8.46 4.83 -12.45
C VAL A 56 -7.65 6.11 -12.48
N GLU A 57 -6.97 6.42 -11.37
CA GLU A 57 -6.01 7.51 -11.27
C GLU A 57 -4.69 6.98 -10.68
N PRO A 58 -3.62 6.88 -11.48
CA PRO A 58 -2.31 6.42 -11.02
C PRO A 58 -1.64 7.43 -10.08
N VAL A 59 -0.90 6.91 -9.10
CA VAL A 59 -0.13 7.70 -8.14
C VAL A 59 1.27 7.09 -8.00
N ALA A 60 2.31 7.87 -8.23
CA ALA A 60 3.69 7.44 -7.98
C ALA A 60 3.94 7.30 -6.47
N ILE A 61 4.80 6.36 -6.07
CA ILE A 61 5.26 6.18 -4.69
C ILE A 61 6.68 6.72 -4.60
N ASP A 62 6.93 7.66 -3.68
CA ASP A 62 8.28 8.14 -3.41
C ASP A 62 9.10 7.02 -2.75
N PRO A 63 10.38 6.83 -3.13
CA PRO A 63 11.23 5.78 -2.57
C PRO A 63 11.37 5.81 -1.04
N GLU A 64 11.24 6.98 -0.43
CA GLU A 64 11.42 7.17 1.01
C GLU A 64 10.09 7.35 1.77
N GLU A 65 8.95 7.57 1.09
CA GLU A 65 7.69 7.81 1.78
C GLU A 65 7.18 6.57 2.52
N THR A 66 6.59 6.82 3.68
CA THR A 66 5.90 5.80 4.49
C THR A 66 4.49 5.51 3.95
N SER A 67 3.92 4.40 4.37
CA SER A 67 2.51 4.10 4.03
C SER A 67 1.52 5.12 4.61
N GLY A 68 1.87 5.78 5.74
CA GLY A 68 1.06 6.86 6.30
C GLY A 68 1.07 8.11 5.43
N GLU A 69 2.22 8.56 4.96
CA GLU A 69 2.35 9.71 4.06
C GLU A 69 1.67 9.44 2.71
N LEU A 70 1.87 8.23 2.17
CA LEU A 70 1.18 7.81 0.96
C LEU A 70 -0.34 7.80 1.16
N PHE A 71 -0.85 7.35 2.32
CA PHE A 71 -2.27 7.35 2.65
C PHE A 71 -2.87 8.75 2.56
N ASP A 72 -2.21 9.75 3.14
CA ASP A 72 -2.69 11.13 3.13
C ASP A 72 -2.74 11.68 1.69
N ARG A 73 -1.72 11.39 0.91
CA ARG A 73 -1.62 11.82 -0.49
C ARG A 73 -2.68 11.15 -1.38
N VAL A 74 -2.83 9.84 -1.26
CA VAL A 74 -3.82 9.06 -2.03
C VAL A 74 -5.24 9.43 -1.63
N SER A 75 -5.48 9.77 -0.36
CA SER A 75 -6.79 10.25 0.11
C SER A 75 -7.21 11.54 -0.59
N ALA A 76 -6.28 12.49 -0.74
CA ALA A 76 -6.56 13.75 -1.44
C ALA A 76 -6.81 13.55 -2.95
N VAL A 77 -6.05 12.67 -3.60
CA VAL A 77 -6.27 12.27 -5.00
C VAL A 77 -7.61 11.56 -5.13
N GLY A 78 -7.87 10.60 -4.25
CA GLY A 78 -9.10 9.79 -4.27
C GLY A 78 -10.35 10.62 -4.13
N ALA A 79 -10.36 11.61 -3.25
CA ALA A 79 -11.50 12.51 -3.09
C ALA A 79 -11.83 13.26 -4.39
N LYS A 80 -10.83 13.78 -5.10
CA LYS A 80 -11.01 14.44 -6.40
C LYS A 80 -11.50 13.48 -7.47
N THR A 81 -10.86 12.31 -7.54
CA THR A 81 -11.22 11.25 -8.51
C THR A 81 -12.65 10.78 -8.31
N LEU A 82 -13.09 10.62 -7.04
CA LEU A 82 -14.45 10.22 -6.72
C LEU A 82 -15.48 11.25 -7.20
N VAL A 83 -15.27 12.55 -6.95
CA VAL A 83 -16.17 13.61 -7.40
C VAL A 83 -16.29 13.58 -8.93
N THR A 84 -15.16 13.53 -9.63
CA THR A 84 -15.13 13.43 -11.09
C THR A 84 -15.86 12.19 -11.60
N ALA A 85 -15.65 11.04 -10.95
CA ALA A 85 -16.33 9.81 -11.33
C ALA A 85 -17.85 9.90 -11.14
N LEU A 86 -18.32 10.50 -10.04
CA LEU A 86 -19.75 10.70 -9.78
C LEU A 86 -20.44 11.58 -10.83
N GLU A 87 -19.77 12.66 -11.27
CA GLU A 87 -20.26 13.53 -12.34
C GLU A 87 -20.38 12.75 -13.65
N LYS A 88 -19.35 11.99 -14.02
CA LYS A 88 -19.32 11.17 -15.23
C LYS A 88 -20.32 10.02 -15.20
N ILE A 89 -20.51 9.36 -14.05
CA ILE A 89 -21.54 8.33 -13.86
C ILE A 89 -22.93 8.93 -14.11
N LYS A 90 -23.20 10.11 -13.55
CA LYS A 90 -24.48 10.80 -13.73
C LYS A 90 -24.71 11.20 -15.19
N ALA A 91 -23.67 11.58 -15.91
CA ALA A 91 -23.69 11.92 -17.33
C ALA A 91 -23.77 10.70 -18.25
N GLY A 92 -23.52 9.47 -17.75
CA GLY A 92 -23.48 8.26 -18.56
C GLY A 92 -22.20 8.15 -19.41
N GLU A 93 -21.12 8.79 -19.00
CA GLU A 93 -19.85 8.88 -19.75
C GLU A 93 -18.86 7.76 -19.42
N LEU A 94 -19.11 6.97 -18.37
CA LEU A 94 -18.22 5.87 -17.99
C LEU A 94 -18.73 4.54 -18.51
N THR A 95 -17.82 3.77 -19.08
CA THR A 95 -18.05 2.38 -19.49
C THR A 95 -17.37 1.46 -18.47
N PRO A 96 -18.13 0.63 -17.73
CA PRO A 96 -17.54 -0.32 -16.79
C PRO A 96 -16.61 -1.30 -17.50
N GLN A 97 -15.46 -1.55 -16.93
CA GLN A 97 -14.45 -2.47 -17.44
C GLN A 97 -14.27 -3.65 -16.48
N LYS A 98 -14.44 -4.86 -16.97
CA LYS A 98 -14.21 -6.05 -16.17
C LYS A 98 -12.75 -6.17 -15.76
N GLN A 99 -12.53 -6.58 -14.53
CA GLN A 99 -11.20 -6.91 -14.06
C GLN A 99 -10.72 -8.24 -14.65
N ASP A 100 -9.42 -8.34 -14.92
CA ASP A 100 -8.77 -9.60 -15.28
C ASP A 100 -8.33 -10.32 -13.99
N ASP A 101 -9.09 -11.33 -13.57
CA ASP A 101 -8.81 -12.09 -12.35
C ASP A 101 -7.46 -12.81 -12.37
N ALA A 102 -6.91 -13.11 -13.54
CA ALA A 102 -5.59 -13.73 -13.65
C ALA A 102 -4.46 -12.80 -13.19
N GLN A 103 -4.69 -11.49 -13.17
CA GLN A 103 -3.75 -10.48 -12.69
C GLN A 103 -4.01 -10.03 -11.24
N ALA A 104 -5.05 -10.58 -10.61
CA ALA A 104 -5.42 -10.17 -9.26
C ALA A 104 -4.37 -10.58 -8.23
N THR A 105 -4.07 -9.67 -7.31
CA THR A 105 -3.28 -9.95 -6.12
C THR A 105 -4.02 -9.48 -4.88
N MET A 106 -3.67 -10.07 -3.73
CA MET A 106 -4.36 -9.78 -2.47
C MET A 106 -3.54 -8.86 -1.57
N ALA A 107 -4.24 -8.03 -0.82
CA ALA A 107 -3.70 -7.15 0.20
C ALA A 107 -4.40 -7.41 1.55
N PRO A 108 -4.06 -8.52 2.23
CA PRO A 108 -4.69 -8.87 3.49
C PRO A 108 -4.39 -7.85 4.59
N PRO A 109 -5.19 -7.83 5.69
CA PRO A 109 -4.96 -6.95 6.80
C PRO A 109 -3.59 -7.22 7.44
N LEU A 110 -2.91 -6.16 7.86
CA LEU A 110 -1.65 -6.28 8.61
C LEU A 110 -1.91 -6.72 10.04
N THR A 111 -0.91 -7.38 10.63
CA THR A 111 -0.90 -7.76 12.04
C THR A 111 0.39 -7.29 12.71
N LYS A 112 0.38 -7.19 14.05
CA LYS A 112 1.58 -6.81 14.81
C LYS A 112 2.72 -7.84 14.66
N ASP A 113 2.38 -9.11 14.47
CA ASP A 113 3.39 -10.16 14.34
C ASP A 113 4.04 -10.16 12.95
N MET A 114 3.31 -9.76 11.92
CA MET A 114 3.87 -9.54 10.58
C MET A 114 4.94 -8.45 10.55
N ALA A 115 4.90 -7.49 11.47
CA ALA A 115 5.86 -6.40 11.50
C ALA A 115 7.26 -6.80 11.98
N ARG A 116 7.46 -8.04 12.43
CA ARG A 116 8.79 -8.56 12.77
C ARG A 116 9.61 -8.76 11.50
N PHE A 117 10.85 -8.31 11.54
CA PHE A 117 11.86 -8.62 10.54
C PHE A 117 13.15 -9.12 11.21
N ASP A 118 14.05 -9.70 10.44
CA ASP A 118 15.40 -10.03 10.85
C ASP A 118 16.41 -9.55 9.80
N PHE A 119 17.66 -9.45 10.18
CA PHE A 119 18.73 -8.89 9.35
C PHE A 119 19.28 -9.88 8.31
N THR A 120 18.75 -11.08 8.19
CA THR A 120 19.09 -12.02 7.10
C THR A 120 18.36 -11.66 5.79
N GLN A 121 17.32 -10.82 5.88
CA GLN A 121 16.58 -10.30 4.73
C GLN A 121 17.40 -9.24 4.00
N ASP A 122 17.08 -9.03 2.72
CA ASP A 122 17.71 -7.99 1.91
C ASP A 122 17.45 -6.59 2.49
N ALA A 123 18.44 -5.71 2.43
CA ALA A 123 18.37 -4.35 2.95
C ALA A 123 17.23 -3.54 2.31
N ALA A 124 17.00 -3.68 1.00
CA ALA A 124 15.89 -3.03 0.32
C ALA A 124 14.53 -3.56 0.82
N HIS A 125 14.43 -4.86 1.11
CA HIS A 125 13.23 -5.43 1.72
C HIS A 125 13.00 -4.86 3.11
N ILE A 126 14.01 -4.81 3.98
CA ILE A 126 13.89 -4.24 5.34
C ILE A 126 13.48 -2.76 5.26
N HIS A 127 14.08 -1.99 4.35
CA HIS A 127 13.73 -0.59 4.12
C HIS A 127 12.24 -0.45 3.76
N ASN A 128 11.77 -1.21 2.78
CA ASN A 128 10.36 -1.22 2.39
C ASN A 128 9.45 -1.68 3.54
N TRP A 129 9.92 -2.65 4.35
CA TRP A 129 9.16 -3.15 5.50
C TRP A 129 8.99 -2.10 6.57
N VAL A 130 10.06 -1.36 6.91
CA VAL A 130 10.03 -0.28 7.90
C VAL A 130 9.06 0.82 7.45
N ARG A 131 9.19 1.34 6.25
CA ARG A 131 8.32 2.41 5.76
C ARG A 131 6.88 1.94 5.49
N GLY A 132 6.68 0.70 5.04
CA GLY A 132 5.35 0.13 4.78
C GLY A 132 4.57 -0.18 6.06
N MET A 133 5.25 -0.50 7.16
CA MET A 133 4.64 -0.72 8.47
C MET A 133 4.46 0.57 9.30
N ASN A 134 4.89 1.72 8.81
CA ASN A 134 4.76 3.01 9.48
C ASN A 134 3.50 3.74 8.96
N PRO A 135 2.59 4.24 9.82
CA PRO A 135 2.69 4.37 11.29
C PRO A 135 2.22 3.14 12.08
N TRP A 136 1.64 2.16 11.44
CA TRP A 136 1.12 0.97 12.10
C TRP A 136 1.30 -0.27 11.21
N PRO A 137 1.69 -1.42 11.79
CA PRO A 137 1.92 -1.75 13.20
C PRO A 137 3.31 -1.36 13.75
N VAL A 138 4.18 -0.74 12.97
CA VAL A 138 5.57 -0.39 13.19
C VAL A 138 6.49 -1.62 13.16
N ALA A 139 7.41 -1.62 12.21
CA ALA A 139 8.39 -2.70 12.06
C ALA A 139 9.27 -2.84 13.30
N TRP A 140 9.66 -4.07 13.63
CA TRP A 140 10.46 -4.37 14.79
C TRP A 140 11.32 -5.62 14.62
N PHE A 141 12.41 -5.67 15.36
CA PHE A 141 13.23 -6.87 15.51
C PHE A 141 13.45 -7.19 16.99
N GLU A 142 13.99 -8.35 17.28
CA GLU A 142 14.27 -8.78 18.65
C GLU A 142 15.79 -8.76 18.89
N GLN A 143 16.19 -8.15 19.99
CA GLN A 143 17.56 -8.14 20.48
C GLN A 143 17.56 -8.45 21.98
N ASP A 144 18.26 -9.49 22.39
CA ASP A 144 18.39 -9.94 23.80
C ASP A 144 17.02 -10.08 24.50
N GLY A 145 16.05 -10.70 23.82
CA GLY A 145 14.69 -10.90 24.32
C GLY A 145 13.84 -9.61 24.38
N LYS A 146 14.34 -8.49 23.85
CA LYS A 146 13.62 -7.22 23.82
C LYS A 146 13.20 -6.87 22.40
N ARG A 147 11.96 -6.39 22.27
CA ARG A 147 11.44 -5.87 21.02
C ARG A 147 11.95 -4.44 20.78
N ILE A 148 12.68 -4.25 19.69
CA ILE A 148 13.18 -2.94 19.24
C ILE A 148 12.36 -2.51 18.04
N LYS A 149 11.61 -1.41 18.17
CA LYS A 149 10.85 -0.81 17.05
C LYS A 149 11.76 0.07 16.22
N VAL A 150 11.59 -0.02 14.90
CA VAL A 150 12.29 0.81 13.92
C VAL A 150 11.27 1.71 13.24
N LEU A 151 11.39 3.00 13.46
CA LEU A 151 10.46 4.00 12.90
C LEU A 151 10.88 4.49 11.54
N GLU A 152 12.20 4.57 11.31
CA GLU A 152 12.81 5.03 10.07
C GLU A 152 14.15 4.31 9.87
N CYS A 153 14.48 4.02 8.63
CA CYS A 153 15.80 3.57 8.23
C CYS A 153 16.09 4.05 6.80
N ARG A 154 17.35 4.04 6.42
CA ARG A 154 17.82 4.41 5.08
C ARG A 154 18.81 3.38 4.58
N LEU A 155 18.82 3.20 3.28
CA LEU A 155 19.85 2.39 2.62
C LEU A 155 21.17 3.15 2.67
N ALA A 156 22.23 2.50 3.20
CA ALA A 156 23.57 3.06 3.21
C ALA A 156 24.35 2.60 1.98
N GLU A 157 25.06 3.52 1.37
CA GLU A 157 26.03 3.20 0.32
C GLU A 157 27.37 2.80 0.93
N ASN A 158 28.15 1.95 0.24
CA ASN A 158 29.52 1.58 0.60
C ASN A 158 29.70 0.97 1.98
N VAL A 159 28.77 0.13 2.39
CA VAL A 159 28.89 -0.63 3.63
C VAL A 159 30.00 -1.67 3.51
N GLN A 160 30.90 -1.71 4.50
CA GLN A 160 31.93 -2.75 4.58
C GLN A 160 31.30 -4.14 4.65
N ASN A 161 32.02 -5.18 4.18
CA ASN A 161 31.61 -6.57 4.32
C ASN A 161 31.48 -6.96 5.80
N ALA A 162 30.30 -6.76 6.35
CA ALA A 162 29.97 -7.14 7.72
C ALA A 162 28.86 -8.20 7.70
N THR A 163 28.84 -9.05 8.70
CA THR A 163 27.76 -10.00 8.88
C THR A 163 26.45 -9.24 9.08
N PRO A 164 25.34 -9.66 8.42
CA PRO A 164 24.05 -9.05 8.65
C PRO A 164 23.68 -8.91 10.13
N GLY A 165 23.17 -7.76 10.54
CA GLY A 165 22.86 -7.45 11.94
C GLY A 165 24.03 -6.92 12.79
N THR A 166 25.25 -6.80 12.21
CA THR A 166 26.38 -6.17 12.92
C THR A 166 26.16 -4.66 13.03
N VAL A 167 26.28 -4.14 14.26
CA VAL A 167 26.25 -2.70 14.52
C VAL A 167 27.60 -2.09 14.16
N LEU A 168 27.64 -1.25 13.14
CA LEU A 168 28.85 -0.61 12.65
C LEU A 168 29.13 0.72 13.37
N ALA A 169 28.11 1.40 13.86
CA ALA A 169 28.22 2.63 14.62
C ALA A 169 27.07 2.76 15.61
N LEU A 170 27.35 3.36 16.80
CA LEU A 170 26.34 3.53 17.87
C LEU A 170 25.62 4.89 17.85
N LYS A 171 26.08 5.84 17.09
CA LYS A 171 25.41 7.13 16.94
C LYS A 171 24.64 7.14 15.63
N PRO A 172 23.41 7.68 15.66
CA PRO A 172 22.76 7.95 14.40
C PRO A 172 23.72 8.82 13.60
N LEU A 173 24.02 8.34 12.44
CA LEU A 173 24.72 9.14 11.46
C LEU A 173 23.77 10.24 11.05
N THR A 174 24.13 11.45 11.34
CA THR A 174 23.47 12.65 10.80
C THR A 174 23.73 12.73 9.32
#